data_9dee460578439e2fc903139cbcf80c16
#
_entry.id   9dee460578439e2fc903139cbcf80c16
#
_cell.length_a   1.000
_cell.length_b   1.000
_cell.length_c   1.000
_cell.angle_alpha   90.00
_cell.angle_beta   90.00
_cell.angle_gamma   90.00
#
_symmetry.space_group_name_H-M   'P 1'
#
loop_
_entity.id
_entity.type
_entity.pdbx_description
1 polymer ?
#
loop_
_entity_poly.entity_id
_entity_poly.type
_entity_poly.pdbx_seq_one_letter_code
_entity_poly.pdbx_strand_id
1 'polypeptide(L)'
;MDLSTFIVAVFCLVDDQLKGRRIRQRGPTPMLSDSEVLTIEVVGEFLGLDTDKALYRYFRRHYAQWFPALGKVHRTTFSRQAANLWKLKEELWQELLALTPHDPALAICDSMPSFGTACLFARAYRCRRFRGEAAFGKDTLLKQTFYGFRVHVVRVCWPGVITRFSVAPANAHELSVLPELAEFTSGLVVGDRNYHSPKTRQELAGMGVELLAPYSSKKRDPNPKTSAFLSRLRYRIDTVFSQLTERYCVKRVRACDTWHLASRLLRKVLSHTVAFLLNHQLGNQPLQLSKLLI
;
A
#
# COMPACT_ATOMS: atom_id res chain seq x y z
N MET A 1 -8.49 20.78 -5.33
CA MET A 1 -9.78 20.94 -4.62
C MET A 1 -9.53 21.24 -3.15
N ASP A 2 -10.50 21.87 -2.44
CA ASP A 2 -10.41 22.01 -0.98
C ASP A 2 -10.64 20.67 -0.25
N LEU A 3 -10.30 20.63 1.04
CA LEU A 3 -10.39 19.40 1.84
C LEU A 3 -11.85 18.94 2.01
N SER A 4 -12.82 19.82 2.09
CA SER A 4 -14.23 19.47 2.22
C SER A 4 -14.73 18.74 0.97
N THR A 5 -14.43 19.28 -0.19
CA THR A 5 -14.73 18.65 -1.49
C THR A 5 -14.04 17.28 -1.60
N PHE A 6 -12.79 17.17 -1.14
CA PHE A 6 -12.06 15.88 -1.13
C PHE A 6 -12.75 14.84 -0.25
N ILE A 7 -13.18 15.20 0.96
CA ILE A 7 -13.91 14.30 1.86
C ILE A 7 -15.20 13.80 1.19
N VAL A 8 -15.97 14.69 0.57
CA VAL A 8 -17.21 14.33 -0.14
C VAL A 8 -16.92 13.42 -1.32
N ALA A 9 -15.93 13.76 -2.15
CA ALA A 9 -15.55 12.94 -3.30
C ALA A 9 -15.13 11.52 -2.88
N VAL A 10 -14.33 11.39 -1.83
CA VAL A 10 -13.94 10.09 -1.27
C VAL A 10 -15.14 9.34 -0.71
N PHE A 11 -16.05 10.02 0.00
CA PHE A 11 -17.25 9.39 0.54
C PHE A 11 -18.12 8.84 -0.58
N CYS A 12 -18.44 9.64 -1.60
CA CYS A 12 -19.25 9.20 -2.74
C CYS A 12 -18.58 8.00 -3.45
N LEU A 13 -17.27 8.08 -3.72
CA LEU A 13 -16.54 7.01 -4.37
C LEU A 13 -16.60 5.68 -3.58
N VAL A 14 -16.47 5.75 -2.26
CA VAL A 14 -16.55 4.58 -1.38
C VAL A 14 -17.99 4.09 -1.25
N ASP A 15 -18.94 4.97 -1.02
CA ASP A 15 -20.34 4.61 -0.78
C ASP A 15 -21.00 3.99 -2.02
N ASP A 16 -20.71 4.53 -3.21
CA ASP A 16 -21.19 3.97 -4.48
C ASP A 16 -20.71 2.53 -4.69
N GLN A 17 -19.46 2.22 -4.32
CA GLN A 17 -18.91 0.85 -4.41
C GLN A 17 -19.53 -0.08 -3.35
N LEU A 18 -19.98 0.44 -2.22
CA LEU A 18 -20.56 -0.37 -1.14
C LEU A 18 -22.07 -0.50 -1.23
N LYS A 19 -22.72 0.25 -2.12
CA LYS A 19 -24.17 0.27 -2.28
C LYS A 19 -24.73 -1.11 -2.58
N GLY A 20 -25.72 -1.52 -1.79
CA GLY A 20 -26.39 -2.83 -1.95
C GLY A 20 -25.59 -4.03 -1.43
N ARG A 21 -24.38 -3.84 -0.88
CA ARG A 21 -23.58 -4.95 -0.34
C ARG A 21 -23.97 -5.29 1.11
N ARG A 22 -24.11 -6.58 1.37
CA ARG A 22 -24.24 -7.09 2.73
C ARG A 22 -22.85 -7.34 3.32
N ILE A 23 -22.28 -6.32 3.97
CA ILE A 23 -20.93 -6.38 4.55
C ILE A 23 -20.87 -7.28 5.77
N ARG A 24 -21.96 -7.36 6.55
CA ARG A 24 -22.05 -8.17 7.77
C ARG A 24 -23.12 -9.23 7.66
N GLN A 25 -22.75 -10.46 8.02
CA GLN A 25 -23.72 -11.57 8.06
C GLN A 25 -24.51 -11.60 9.38
N ARG A 26 -23.90 -11.14 10.48
CA ARG A 26 -24.47 -11.18 11.85
C ARG A 26 -24.12 -9.92 12.63
N GLY A 27 -24.93 -9.63 13.65
CA GLY A 27 -24.71 -8.54 14.58
C GLY A 27 -25.52 -7.28 14.26
N PRO A 28 -25.55 -6.31 15.19
CA PRO A 28 -26.26 -5.05 15.01
C PRO A 28 -25.57 -4.18 13.95
N THR A 29 -26.36 -3.36 13.27
CA THR A 29 -25.82 -2.32 12.36
C THR A 29 -24.97 -1.34 13.16
N PRO A 30 -23.73 -1.05 12.73
CA PRO A 30 -22.91 -0.08 13.42
C PRO A 30 -23.51 1.33 13.33
N MET A 31 -23.34 2.09 14.39
CA MET A 31 -23.77 3.49 14.43
C MET A 31 -23.02 4.36 13.44
N LEU A 32 -21.71 4.11 13.28
CA LEU A 32 -20.87 4.71 12.23
C LEU A 32 -20.88 3.76 11.04
N SER A 33 -21.31 4.22 9.85
CA SER A 33 -21.36 3.39 8.65
C SER A 33 -19.97 2.96 8.20
N ASP A 34 -19.88 1.88 7.43
CA ASP A 34 -18.59 1.43 6.92
C ASP A 34 -18.03 2.39 5.87
N SER A 35 -18.89 3.04 5.08
CA SER A 35 -18.50 4.13 4.17
C SER A 35 -17.88 5.30 4.92
N GLU A 36 -18.45 5.71 6.06
CA GLU A 36 -17.88 6.76 6.92
C GLU A 36 -16.52 6.35 7.48
N VAL A 37 -16.38 5.11 7.98
CA VAL A 37 -15.09 4.62 8.52
C VAL A 37 -14.02 4.62 7.44
N LEU A 38 -14.31 4.06 6.26
CA LEU A 38 -13.36 4.00 5.15
C LEU A 38 -12.99 5.39 4.63
N THR A 39 -13.95 6.31 4.55
CA THR A 39 -13.70 7.71 4.19
C THR A 39 -12.74 8.37 5.17
N ILE A 40 -12.98 8.23 6.47
CA ILE A 40 -12.09 8.75 7.53
C ILE A 40 -10.68 8.16 7.40
N GLU A 41 -10.57 6.86 7.13
CA GLU A 41 -9.27 6.20 6.97
C GLU A 41 -8.55 6.69 5.72
N VAL A 42 -9.20 6.74 4.56
CA VAL A 42 -8.62 7.14 3.28
C VAL A 42 -8.17 8.60 3.30
N VAL A 43 -9.06 9.51 3.70
CA VAL A 43 -8.75 10.95 3.79
C VAL A 43 -7.68 11.21 4.84
N GLY A 44 -7.78 10.56 5.99
CA GLY A 44 -6.81 10.75 7.06
C GLY A 44 -5.41 10.26 6.70
N GLU A 45 -5.28 9.12 6.01
CA GLU A 45 -3.99 8.66 5.49
C GLU A 45 -3.41 9.65 4.47
N PHE A 46 -4.25 10.21 3.58
CA PHE A 46 -3.81 11.24 2.64
C PHE A 46 -3.28 12.50 3.35
N LEU A 47 -3.86 12.85 4.50
CA LEU A 47 -3.41 13.95 5.37
C LEU A 47 -2.19 13.59 6.24
N GLY A 48 -1.67 12.37 6.16
CA GLY A 48 -0.54 11.90 6.97
C GLY A 48 -0.91 11.53 8.40
N LEU A 49 -2.19 11.31 8.71
CA LEU A 49 -2.65 10.88 10.03
C LEU A 49 -2.46 9.36 10.17
N ASP A 50 -1.33 8.93 10.68
CA ASP A 50 -0.83 7.54 10.68
C ASP A 50 -1.44 6.62 11.75
N THR A 51 -2.29 7.12 12.65
CA THR A 51 -2.86 6.33 13.75
C THR A 51 -4.38 6.46 13.84
N ASP A 52 -5.06 5.37 14.20
CA ASP A 52 -6.52 5.38 14.43
C ASP A 52 -6.94 6.43 15.48
N LYS A 53 -6.05 6.69 16.45
CA LYS A 53 -6.27 7.74 17.47
C LYS A 53 -6.24 9.14 16.85
N ALA A 54 -5.31 9.39 15.94
CA ALA A 54 -5.20 10.68 15.25
C ALA A 54 -6.40 10.88 14.31
N LEU A 55 -6.73 9.85 13.51
CA LEU A 55 -7.91 9.84 12.64
C LEU A 55 -9.18 10.18 13.43
N TYR A 56 -9.50 9.39 14.44
CA TYR A 56 -10.69 9.58 15.27
C TYR A 56 -10.76 10.98 15.88
N ARG A 57 -9.63 11.49 16.45
CA ARG A 57 -9.59 12.81 17.09
C ARG A 57 -9.76 13.95 16.09
N TYR A 58 -9.10 13.86 14.95
CA TYR A 58 -9.13 14.88 13.91
C TYR A 58 -10.54 15.05 13.36
N PHE A 59 -11.17 13.97 12.89
CA PHE A 59 -12.50 14.02 12.31
C PHE A 59 -13.57 14.37 13.34
N ARG A 60 -13.48 13.85 14.56
CA ARG A 60 -14.39 14.22 15.65
C ARG A 60 -14.31 15.71 16.01
N ARG A 61 -13.13 16.32 15.91
CA ARG A 61 -12.92 17.74 16.25
C ARG A 61 -13.34 18.68 15.12
N HIS A 62 -13.00 18.34 13.88
CA HIS A 62 -13.12 19.28 12.76
C HIS A 62 -14.31 18.98 11.84
N TYR A 63 -14.82 17.75 11.84
CA TYR A 63 -15.88 17.29 10.93
C TYR A 63 -17.02 16.57 11.66
N ALA A 64 -17.30 16.93 12.93
CA ALA A 64 -18.35 16.30 13.74
C ALA A 64 -19.75 16.42 13.10
N GLN A 65 -19.99 17.50 12.39
CA GLN A 65 -21.26 17.73 11.67
C GLN A 65 -21.46 16.76 10.50
N TRP A 66 -20.38 16.26 9.88
CA TRP A 66 -20.44 15.32 8.77
C TRP A 66 -20.38 13.87 9.23
N PHE A 67 -19.78 13.64 10.40
CA PHE A 67 -19.66 12.34 11.03
C PHE A 67 -20.23 12.37 12.46
N PRO A 68 -21.56 12.63 12.61
CA PRO A 68 -22.17 12.83 13.94
C PRO A 68 -22.07 11.60 14.84
N ALA A 69 -22.00 10.41 14.24
CA ALA A 69 -21.80 9.17 14.96
C ALA A 69 -20.47 9.09 15.71
N LEU A 70 -19.41 9.80 15.27
CA LEU A 70 -18.13 9.87 15.99
C LEU A 70 -18.26 10.47 17.40
N GLY A 71 -19.25 11.33 17.62
CA GLY A 71 -19.55 11.88 18.95
C GLY A 71 -20.06 10.85 19.93
N LYS A 72 -20.74 9.79 19.43
CA LYS A 72 -21.45 8.76 20.20
C LYS A 72 -20.66 7.44 20.29
N VAL A 73 -19.72 7.20 19.37
CA VAL A 73 -18.92 5.97 19.30
C VAL A 73 -17.59 6.17 20.04
N HIS A 74 -17.19 5.19 20.86
CA HIS A 74 -15.90 5.24 21.53
C HIS A 74 -14.75 4.96 20.53
N ARG A 75 -13.58 5.56 20.74
CA ARG A 75 -12.39 5.40 19.89
C ARG A 75 -12.00 3.93 19.65
N THR A 76 -12.11 3.08 20.65
CA THR A 76 -11.77 1.64 20.50
C THR A 76 -12.76 0.92 19.59
N THR A 77 -14.03 1.33 19.59
CA THR A 77 -15.05 0.79 18.67
C THR A 77 -14.72 1.18 17.23
N PHE A 78 -14.37 2.46 17.00
CA PHE A 78 -13.87 2.91 15.69
C PHE A 78 -12.66 2.09 15.24
N SER A 79 -11.60 1.98 16.08
CA SER A 79 -10.39 1.24 15.71
C SER A 79 -10.65 -0.23 15.41
N ARG A 80 -11.55 -0.87 16.15
CA ARG A 80 -11.95 -2.27 15.93
C ARG A 80 -12.76 -2.44 14.66
N GLN A 81 -13.71 -1.54 14.39
CA GLN A 81 -14.47 -1.54 13.15
C GLN A 81 -13.53 -1.35 11.95
N ALA A 82 -12.66 -0.36 12.00
CA ALA A 82 -11.65 -0.11 10.96
C ALA A 82 -10.76 -1.34 10.70
N ALA A 83 -10.30 -2.02 11.75
CA ALA A 83 -9.49 -3.24 11.59
C ALA A 83 -10.29 -4.39 10.95
N ASN A 84 -11.56 -4.57 11.33
CA ASN A 84 -12.43 -5.63 10.79
C ASN A 84 -12.79 -5.44 9.31
N LEU A 85 -12.66 -4.24 8.78
CA LEU A 85 -12.91 -3.92 7.36
C LEU A 85 -11.71 -4.23 6.43
N TRP A 86 -10.69 -4.96 6.89
CA TRP A 86 -9.48 -5.22 6.09
C TRP A 86 -9.79 -5.89 4.75
N LYS A 87 -10.64 -6.91 4.74
CA LYS A 87 -11.04 -7.61 3.52
C LYS A 87 -11.83 -6.70 2.58
N LEU A 88 -12.76 -5.91 3.14
CA LEU A 88 -13.51 -4.93 2.36
C LEU A 88 -12.61 -3.84 1.75
N LYS A 89 -11.56 -3.43 2.47
CA LYS A 89 -10.54 -2.51 1.90
C LYS A 89 -9.81 -3.13 0.73
N GLU A 90 -9.50 -4.41 0.81
CA GLU A 90 -8.86 -5.15 -0.29
C GLU A 90 -9.78 -5.25 -1.50
N GLU A 91 -11.03 -5.67 -1.30
CA GLU A 91 -12.05 -5.75 -2.35
C GLU A 91 -12.26 -4.38 -3.01
N LEU A 92 -12.50 -3.34 -2.21
CA LEU A 92 -12.66 -1.97 -2.69
C LEU A 92 -11.42 -1.47 -3.46
N TRP A 93 -10.23 -1.79 -2.98
CA TRP A 93 -9.00 -1.44 -3.67
C TRP A 93 -8.93 -2.09 -5.05
N GLN A 94 -9.24 -3.38 -5.18
CA GLN A 94 -9.25 -4.09 -6.48
C GLN A 94 -10.28 -3.50 -7.45
N GLU A 95 -11.47 -3.13 -6.95
CA GLU A 95 -12.50 -2.49 -7.77
C GLU A 95 -12.09 -1.12 -8.26
N LEU A 96 -11.49 -0.31 -7.38
CA LEU A 96 -10.97 1.01 -7.76
C LEU A 96 -9.78 0.91 -8.72
N LEU A 97 -8.98 -0.17 -8.65
CA LEU A 97 -7.95 -0.43 -9.64
C LEU A 97 -8.54 -0.62 -11.05
N ALA A 98 -9.69 -1.30 -11.17
CA ALA A 98 -10.36 -1.45 -12.46
C ALA A 98 -10.83 -0.11 -13.06
N LEU A 99 -11.10 0.89 -12.22
CA LEU A 99 -11.47 2.25 -12.63
C LEU A 99 -10.24 3.17 -12.85
N THR A 100 -9.07 2.74 -12.41
CA THR A 100 -7.84 3.55 -12.44
C THR A 100 -7.08 3.30 -13.73
N PRO A 101 -6.86 4.32 -14.57
CA PRO A 101 -6.12 4.16 -15.83
C PRO A 101 -4.68 3.72 -15.57
N HIS A 102 -4.32 2.53 -16.06
CA HIS A 102 -2.96 2.02 -16.00
C HIS A 102 -2.74 0.94 -17.09
N ASP A 103 -1.48 0.70 -17.42
CA ASP A 103 -1.10 -0.38 -18.32
C ASP A 103 -0.75 -1.64 -17.51
N PRO A 104 -1.62 -2.66 -17.51
CA PRO A 104 -1.37 -3.89 -16.77
C PRO A 104 -0.24 -4.75 -17.38
N ALA A 105 0.13 -4.49 -18.65
CA ALA A 105 1.18 -5.25 -19.33
C ALA A 105 2.60 -4.73 -19.00
N LEU A 106 2.72 -3.52 -18.44
CA LEU A 106 4.02 -2.94 -18.05
C LEU A 106 4.05 -2.65 -16.55
N ALA A 107 4.81 -3.42 -15.82
CA ALA A 107 4.95 -3.26 -14.37
C ALA A 107 6.42 -3.14 -13.95
N ILE A 108 6.63 -2.49 -12.81
CA ILE A 108 7.91 -2.39 -12.13
C ILE A 108 7.76 -3.05 -10.77
N CYS A 109 8.74 -3.83 -10.34
CA CYS A 109 8.75 -4.43 -9.02
C CYS A 109 10.04 -4.09 -8.26
N ASP A 110 9.89 -3.88 -6.96
CA ASP A 110 10.97 -3.62 -6.02
C ASP A 110 10.50 -3.94 -4.60
N SER A 111 11.39 -3.95 -3.63
CA SER A 111 11.05 -4.13 -2.23
C SER A 111 11.37 -2.89 -1.41
N MET A 112 10.53 -2.63 -0.44
CA MET A 112 10.74 -1.54 0.50
C MET A 112 10.78 -2.07 1.93
N PRO A 113 11.85 -1.80 2.70
CA PRO A 113 11.87 -2.15 4.10
C PRO A 113 10.78 -1.36 4.84
N SER A 114 9.82 -2.06 5.44
CA SER A 114 8.81 -1.47 6.30
C SER A 114 9.35 -1.39 7.73
N PHE A 115 9.90 -0.24 8.10
CA PHE A 115 10.20 0.06 9.50
C PHE A 115 8.94 0.49 10.18
N GLY A 116 8.27 -0.33 10.86
CA GLY A 116 7.16 0.32 11.48
C GLY A 116 6.08 -0.55 12.01
N THR A 117 6.44 -1.72 12.30
CA THR A 117 5.72 -2.34 13.39
C THR A 117 6.13 -1.58 14.65
N ALA A 118 5.17 -1.27 15.53
CA ALA A 118 5.46 -0.67 16.84
C ALA A 118 6.42 -1.49 17.72
N CYS A 119 6.95 -2.53 17.18
CA CYS A 119 7.96 -3.45 17.69
C CYS A 119 9.34 -3.02 17.20
N LEU A 120 9.74 -1.81 17.54
CA LEU A 120 11.06 -1.27 17.25
C LEU A 120 12.17 -2.07 17.91
N PHE A 121 13.14 -2.53 17.12
CA PHE A 121 14.46 -3.01 17.53
C PHE A 121 14.49 -3.87 18.80
N ALA A 122 14.85 -3.31 19.94
CA ALA A 122 14.99 -4.03 21.20
C ALA A 122 13.67 -4.54 21.82
N ARG A 123 12.51 -4.03 21.40
CA ARG A 123 11.20 -4.44 21.91
C ARG A 123 10.44 -5.39 20.99
N ALA A 124 10.84 -5.50 19.73
CA ALA A 124 10.12 -6.30 18.75
C ALA A 124 10.12 -7.80 19.11
N TYR A 125 11.22 -8.33 19.60
CA TYR A 125 11.27 -9.72 20.06
C TYR A 125 10.42 -9.97 21.34
N ARG A 126 10.04 -8.92 22.08
CA ARG A 126 9.12 -8.99 23.23
C ARG A 126 7.65 -8.95 22.82
N CYS A 127 7.33 -8.55 21.60
CA CYS A 127 5.96 -8.58 21.10
C CYS A 127 5.53 -10.02 20.82
N ARG A 128 4.82 -10.62 21.76
CA ARG A 128 4.40 -12.03 21.69
C ARG A 128 3.55 -12.34 20.44
N ARG A 129 2.80 -11.36 19.94
CA ARG A 129 1.89 -11.52 18.79
C ARG A 129 2.61 -11.66 17.45
N PHE A 130 3.85 -11.18 17.35
CA PHE A 130 4.67 -11.33 16.13
C PHE A 130 5.70 -12.47 16.23
N ARG A 131 5.69 -13.25 17.32
CA ARG A 131 6.61 -14.39 17.45
C ARG A 131 6.28 -15.44 16.40
N GLY A 132 7.31 -15.84 15.63
CA GLY A 132 7.18 -16.81 14.55
C GLY A 132 6.72 -16.23 13.22
N GLU A 133 6.20 -14.98 13.19
CA GLU A 133 5.74 -14.33 11.97
C GLU A 133 6.73 -13.25 11.48
N ALA A 134 7.36 -12.52 12.40
CA ALA A 134 8.38 -11.53 12.10
C ALA A 134 9.79 -12.10 12.20
N ALA A 135 10.75 -11.49 11.53
CA ALA A 135 12.15 -11.88 11.54
C ALA A 135 13.11 -10.69 11.55
N PHE A 136 14.41 -10.97 11.78
CA PHE A 136 15.47 -9.98 11.66
C PHE A 136 15.83 -9.75 10.19
N GLY A 137 15.89 -8.48 9.77
CA GLY A 137 16.36 -8.05 8.47
C GLY A 137 17.38 -6.92 8.60
N LYS A 138 18.09 -6.65 7.49
CA LYS A 138 19.03 -5.52 7.39
C LYS A 138 18.48 -4.47 6.44
N ASP A 139 18.53 -3.22 6.85
CA ASP A 139 18.44 -2.09 5.95
C ASP A 139 19.84 -1.73 5.45
N THR A 140 20.06 -1.92 4.17
CA THR A 140 21.38 -1.67 3.56
C THR A 140 21.69 -0.18 3.44
N LEU A 141 20.66 0.67 3.29
CA LEU A 141 20.81 2.12 3.19
C LEU A 141 21.16 2.74 4.54
N LEU A 142 20.43 2.38 5.58
CA LEU A 142 20.65 2.90 6.93
C LEU A 142 21.69 2.09 7.71
N LYS A 143 22.25 1.00 7.14
CA LYS A 143 23.18 0.06 7.79
C LYS A 143 22.68 -0.44 9.16
N GLN A 144 21.37 -0.58 9.30
CA GLN A 144 20.73 -0.99 10.56
C GLN A 144 20.08 -2.35 10.44
N THR A 145 20.12 -3.12 11.55
CA THR A 145 19.34 -4.35 11.70
C THR A 145 18.02 -4.00 12.36
N PHE A 146 16.91 -4.53 11.82
CA PHE A 146 15.59 -4.38 12.38
C PHE A 146 14.90 -5.75 12.52
N TYR A 147 13.90 -5.81 13.40
CA TYR A 147 13.05 -6.98 13.53
C TYR A 147 11.64 -6.61 13.07
N GLY A 148 11.07 -7.36 12.14
CA GLY A 148 9.74 -7.06 11.63
C GLY A 148 9.46 -7.68 10.27
N PHE A 149 8.81 -6.89 9.43
CA PHE A 149 8.38 -7.27 8.10
C PHE A 149 8.99 -6.37 7.04
N ARG A 150 9.01 -6.84 5.81
CA ARG A 150 9.20 -6.02 4.60
C ARG A 150 7.91 -6.02 3.80
N VAL A 151 7.61 -4.89 3.20
CA VAL A 151 6.71 -4.85 2.06
C VAL A 151 7.55 -5.30 0.86
N HIS A 152 7.47 -6.58 0.56
CA HIS A 152 8.15 -7.14 -0.59
C HIS A 152 7.33 -6.85 -1.82
N VAL A 153 8.03 -6.50 -2.84
CA VAL A 153 7.58 -6.39 -4.22
C VAL A 153 6.22 -5.69 -4.34
N VAL A 154 6.28 -4.42 -4.50
CA VAL A 154 5.15 -3.63 -4.97
C VAL A 154 5.14 -3.76 -6.49
N ARG A 155 4.12 -4.40 -7.05
CA ARG A 155 3.90 -4.38 -8.50
C ARG A 155 3.25 -3.05 -8.84
N VAL A 156 4.05 -2.15 -9.43
CA VAL A 156 3.60 -0.83 -9.87
C VAL A 156 3.44 -0.84 -11.38
N CYS A 157 2.19 -0.77 -11.85
CA CYS A 157 1.89 -0.65 -13.26
C CYS A 157 2.07 0.80 -13.74
N TRP A 158 2.46 0.97 -15.00
CA TRP A 158 2.58 2.29 -15.60
C TRP A 158 1.23 3.03 -15.59
N PRO A 159 1.17 4.33 -15.23
CA PRO A 159 2.26 5.26 -14.93
C PRO A 159 2.66 5.37 -13.44
N GLY A 160 2.24 4.48 -12.56
CA GLY A 160 2.60 4.49 -11.14
C GLY A 160 1.52 3.94 -10.21
N VAL A 161 0.63 3.10 -10.73
CA VAL A 161 -0.47 2.49 -9.98
C VAL A 161 0.01 1.22 -9.28
N ILE A 162 -0.16 1.16 -7.96
CA ILE A 162 0.15 -0.03 -7.16
C ILE A 162 -0.96 -1.06 -7.43
N THR A 163 -0.62 -2.18 -8.05
CA THR A 163 -1.59 -3.24 -8.37
C THR A 163 -1.45 -4.48 -7.49
N ARG A 164 -0.26 -4.70 -6.93
CA ARG A 164 -0.02 -5.80 -5.98
C ARG A 164 1.08 -5.42 -4.99
N PHE A 165 0.96 -5.96 -3.77
CA PHE A 165 2.02 -5.91 -2.77
C PHE A 165 1.91 -7.15 -1.88
N SER A 166 3.03 -7.59 -1.33
CA SER A 166 3.09 -8.65 -0.33
C SER A 166 3.86 -8.18 0.90
N VAL A 167 3.54 -8.76 2.04
CA VAL A 167 4.18 -8.48 3.33
C VAL A 167 4.76 -9.78 3.85
N ALA A 168 6.07 -9.84 3.92
CA ALA A 168 6.78 -11.03 4.38
C ALA A 168 7.72 -10.72 5.54
N PRO A 169 8.16 -11.72 6.32
CA PRO A 169 9.18 -11.54 7.35
C PRO A 169 10.43 -10.87 6.78
N ALA A 170 11.09 -10.04 7.57
CA ALA A 170 12.19 -9.20 7.11
C ALA A 170 13.40 -9.95 6.55
N ASN A 171 13.53 -11.25 6.82
CA ASN A 171 14.56 -12.16 6.28
C ASN A 171 14.15 -12.87 4.98
N ALA A 172 12.89 -12.76 4.56
CA ALA A 172 12.45 -13.38 3.31
C ALA A 172 13.19 -12.73 2.12
N HIS A 173 13.59 -13.58 1.18
CA HIS A 173 14.30 -13.13 -0.02
C HIS A 173 13.31 -12.62 -1.07
N GLU A 174 13.63 -11.52 -1.72
CA GLU A 174 12.76 -10.87 -2.72
C GLU A 174 12.30 -11.82 -3.84
N LEU A 175 13.22 -12.63 -4.35
CA LEU A 175 12.93 -13.59 -5.41
C LEU A 175 11.96 -14.70 -4.98
N SER A 176 11.86 -15.01 -3.69
CA SER A 176 10.93 -16.05 -3.21
C SER A 176 9.48 -15.59 -3.16
N VAL A 177 9.25 -14.29 -3.10
CA VAL A 177 7.91 -13.66 -3.04
C VAL A 177 7.39 -13.28 -4.45
N LEU A 178 8.29 -13.12 -5.40
CA LEU A 178 7.95 -12.64 -6.74
C LEU A 178 6.95 -13.53 -7.51
N PRO A 179 7.01 -14.88 -7.47
CA PRO A 179 6.02 -15.73 -8.13
C PRO A 179 4.60 -15.52 -7.62
N GLU A 180 4.41 -15.34 -6.30
CA GLU A 180 3.10 -15.03 -5.70
C GLU A 180 2.50 -13.73 -6.27
N LEU A 181 3.34 -12.73 -6.50
CA LEU A 181 2.90 -11.44 -7.03
C LEU A 181 2.69 -11.45 -8.55
N ALA A 182 3.29 -12.41 -9.23
CA ALA A 182 3.08 -12.65 -10.65
C ALA A 182 1.83 -13.48 -10.94
N GLU A 183 1.27 -14.15 -9.93
CA GLU A 183 0.08 -14.97 -10.08
C GLU A 183 -1.10 -14.15 -10.64
N PHE A 184 -1.80 -14.69 -11.63
CA PHE A 184 -2.89 -14.01 -12.36
C PHE A 184 -2.47 -12.69 -13.04
N THR A 185 -1.19 -12.53 -13.37
CA THR A 185 -0.69 -11.38 -14.12
C THR A 185 0.00 -11.85 -15.42
N SER A 186 0.18 -10.94 -16.35
CA SER A 186 0.90 -11.18 -17.59
C SER A 186 1.68 -9.92 -17.99
N GLY A 187 2.55 -10.05 -18.99
CA GLY A 187 3.28 -8.93 -19.56
C GLY A 187 4.68 -8.74 -18.99
N LEU A 188 5.19 -7.53 -19.13
CA LEU A 188 6.57 -7.19 -18.80
C LEU A 188 6.70 -6.69 -17.35
N VAL A 189 7.62 -7.29 -16.59
CA VAL A 189 7.97 -6.84 -15.24
C VAL A 189 9.43 -6.44 -15.19
N VAL A 190 9.70 -5.20 -14.81
CA VAL A 190 11.05 -4.66 -14.65
C VAL A 190 11.45 -4.66 -13.18
N GLY A 191 12.50 -5.41 -12.85
CA GLY A 191 13.10 -5.46 -11.52
C GLY A 191 14.44 -4.75 -11.41
N ASP A 192 15.04 -4.73 -10.22
CA ASP A 192 16.40 -4.27 -10.01
C ASP A 192 17.44 -5.35 -10.35
N ARG A 193 18.73 -5.06 -10.12
CA ARG A 193 19.82 -6.02 -10.37
C ARG A 193 19.73 -7.30 -9.56
N ASN A 194 19.09 -7.26 -8.39
CA ASN A 194 18.89 -8.43 -7.51
C ASN A 194 17.90 -9.43 -8.12
N TYR A 195 17.05 -8.96 -9.05
CA TYR A 195 16.11 -9.81 -9.80
C TYR A 195 16.76 -10.48 -11.03
N HIS A 196 18.03 -10.26 -11.30
CA HIS A 196 18.75 -10.94 -12.38
C HIS A 196 19.02 -12.41 -12.04
N SER A 197 17.98 -13.25 -12.19
CA SER A 197 18.00 -14.69 -11.92
C SER A 197 17.45 -15.45 -13.13
N PRO A 198 18.26 -16.24 -13.85
CA PRO A 198 17.80 -17.06 -14.98
C PRO A 198 16.68 -18.03 -14.57
N LYS A 199 16.80 -18.64 -13.38
CA LYS A 199 15.80 -19.57 -12.84
C LYS A 199 14.45 -18.89 -12.65
N THR A 200 14.42 -17.78 -11.92
CA THR A 200 13.18 -17.02 -11.67
C THR A 200 12.58 -16.47 -12.96
N ARG A 201 13.40 -16.05 -13.91
CA ARG A 201 12.95 -15.61 -15.23
C ARG A 201 12.22 -16.73 -15.98
N GLN A 202 12.76 -17.96 -15.95
CA GLN A 202 12.13 -19.11 -16.59
C GLN A 202 10.81 -19.51 -15.90
N GLU A 203 10.77 -19.50 -14.57
CA GLU A 203 9.56 -19.76 -13.79
C GLU A 203 8.44 -18.77 -14.15
N LEU A 204 8.74 -17.48 -14.17
CA LEU A 204 7.78 -16.43 -14.52
C LEU A 204 7.36 -16.46 -15.97
N ALA A 205 8.26 -16.83 -16.90
CA ALA A 205 7.91 -17.01 -18.30
C ALA A 205 6.85 -18.10 -18.48
N GLY A 206 6.91 -19.19 -17.70
CA GLY A 206 5.88 -20.23 -17.65
C GLY A 206 4.52 -19.71 -17.15
N MET A 207 4.47 -18.59 -16.44
CA MET A 207 3.26 -17.91 -15.98
C MET A 207 2.80 -16.78 -16.92
N GLY A 208 3.46 -16.58 -18.07
CA GLY A 208 3.14 -15.49 -19.00
C GLY A 208 3.73 -14.12 -18.60
N VAL A 209 4.71 -14.10 -17.71
CA VAL A 209 5.39 -12.88 -17.24
C VAL A 209 6.84 -12.85 -17.71
N GLU A 210 7.20 -11.83 -18.47
CA GLU A 210 8.58 -11.57 -18.88
C GLU A 210 9.30 -10.69 -17.84
N LEU A 211 10.24 -11.28 -17.10
CA LEU A 211 11.05 -10.54 -16.13
C LEU A 211 12.29 -9.94 -16.81
N LEU A 212 12.42 -8.63 -16.77
CA LEU A 212 13.62 -7.91 -17.19
C LEU A 212 14.29 -7.27 -15.97
N ALA A 213 15.60 -7.46 -15.89
CA ALA A 213 16.43 -6.80 -14.87
C ALA A 213 17.77 -6.36 -15.50
N PRO A 214 18.34 -5.23 -15.03
CA PRO A 214 19.68 -4.86 -15.42
C PRO A 214 20.68 -5.97 -15.04
N TYR A 215 21.74 -6.11 -15.81
CA TYR A 215 22.74 -7.13 -15.53
C TYR A 215 23.35 -6.96 -14.14
N SER A 216 23.62 -8.07 -13.45
CA SER A 216 24.04 -8.09 -12.04
C SER A 216 25.33 -7.31 -11.79
N SER A 217 26.30 -7.40 -12.73
CA SER A 217 27.58 -6.69 -12.65
C SER A 217 27.70 -5.60 -13.71
N LYS A 218 27.87 -4.34 -13.29
CA LYS A 218 28.12 -3.21 -14.22
C LYS A 218 29.37 -3.41 -15.10
N LYS A 219 30.41 -4.03 -14.55
CA LYS A 219 31.69 -4.23 -15.26
C LYS A 219 31.63 -5.31 -16.34
N ARG A 220 30.67 -6.25 -16.22
CA ARG A 220 30.52 -7.40 -17.14
C ARG A 220 29.21 -7.34 -17.93
N ASP A 221 28.56 -6.18 -17.97
CA ASP A 221 27.27 -6.00 -18.62
C ASP A 221 27.41 -6.12 -20.14
N PRO A 222 26.79 -7.11 -20.77
CA PRO A 222 26.86 -7.30 -22.21
C PRO A 222 26.07 -6.23 -22.98
N ASN A 223 25.09 -5.57 -22.31
CA ASN A 223 24.26 -4.54 -22.92
C ASN A 223 24.00 -3.35 -21.96
N PRO A 224 24.98 -2.48 -21.75
CA PRO A 224 24.87 -1.34 -20.83
C PRO A 224 23.75 -0.36 -21.18
N LYS A 225 23.42 -0.20 -22.47
CA LYS A 225 22.32 0.69 -22.91
C LYS A 225 20.97 0.19 -22.44
N THR A 226 20.70 -1.11 -22.59
CA THR A 226 19.46 -1.74 -22.09
C THR A 226 19.36 -1.64 -20.57
N SER A 227 20.44 -1.96 -19.85
CA SER A 227 20.48 -1.82 -18.39
C SER A 227 20.24 -0.38 -17.90
N ALA A 228 20.77 0.61 -18.64
CA ALA A 228 20.53 2.02 -18.34
C ALA A 228 19.05 2.40 -18.58
N PHE A 229 18.43 1.92 -19.66
CA PHE A 229 17.02 2.12 -19.96
C PHE A 229 16.12 1.52 -18.86
N LEU A 230 16.35 0.26 -18.49
CA LEU A 230 15.60 -0.41 -17.39
C LEU A 230 15.75 0.35 -16.06
N SER A 231 16.94 0.85 -15.77
CA SER A 231 17.17 1.66 -14.57
C SER A 231 16.40 2.99 -14.57
N ARG A 232 16.18 3.60 -15.74
CA ARG A 232 15.34 4.81 -15.86
C ARG A 232 13.86 4.50 -15.66
N LEU A 233 13.37 3.39 -16.20
CA LEU A 233 11.99 2.96 -15.97
C LEU A 233 11.70 2.77 -14.48
N ARG A 234 12.65 2.22 -13.73
CA ARG A 234 12.55 2.02 -12.29
C ARG A 234 12.37 3.29 -11.48
N TYR A 235 12.81 4.44 -11.98
CA TYR A 235 12.63 5.71 -11.27
C TYR A 235 11.17 6.00 -10.88
N ARG A 236 10.19 5.43 -11.59
CA ARG A 236 8.78 5.56 -11.24
C ARG A 236 8.43 4.88 -9.92
N ILE A 237 9.00 3.71 -9.65
CA ILE A 237 8.72 3.02 -8.37
C ILE A 237 9.35 3.78 -7.19
N ASP A 238 10.50 4.43 -7.40
CA ASP A 238 11.14 5.25 -6.38
C ASP A 238 10.25 6.46 -6.01
N THR A 239 9.56 7.05 -6.99
CA THR A 239 8.56 8.11 -6.77
C THR A 239 7.39 7.59 -5.93
N VAL A 240 6.84 6.41 -6.25
CA VAL A 240 5.77 5.78 -5.48
C VAL A 240 6.23 5.46 -4.06
N PHE A 241 7.43 4.94 -3.89
CA PHE A 241 8.00 4.65 -2.57
C PHE A 241 8.22 5.92 -1.73
N SER A 242 8.69 7.02 -2.35
CA SER A 242 8.78 8.32 -1.69
C SER A 242 7.41 8.76 -1.18
N GLN A 243 6.37 8.69 -2.01
CA GLN A 243 5.01 9.03 -1.61
C GLN A 243 4.49 8.15 -0.46
N LEU A 244 4.68 6.82 -0.56
CA LEU A 244 4.30 5.88 0.49
C LEU A 244 5.05 6.15 1.80
N THR A 245 6.29 6.60 1.73
CA THR A 245 7.13 6.90 2.91
C THR A 245 6.78 8.25 3.52
N GLU A 246 6.72 9.29 2.73
CA GLU A 246 6.61 10.68 3.19
C GLU A 246 5.17 11.06 3.53
N ARG A 247 4.25 10.77 2.62
CA ARG A 247 2.83 11.11 2.81
C ARG A 247 2.09 10.07 3.63
N TYR A 248 2.22 8.80 3.28
CA TYR A 248 1.46 7.72 3.89
C TYR A 248 2.18 7.05 5.08
N CYS A 249 3.37 7.50 5.44
CA CYS A 249 4.11 7.01 6.60
C CYS A 249 4.19 5.46 6.66
N VAL A 250 4.37 4.80 5.51
CA VAL A 250 4.35 3.33 5.43
C VAL A 250 5.46 2.68 6.26
N LYS A 251 6.56 3.40 6.48
CA LYS A 251 7.67 2.98 7.37
C LYS A 251 7.36 3.07 8.87
N ARG A 252 6.20 3.59 9.27
CA ARG A 252 5.80 3.81 10.67
C ARG A 252 4.47 3.18 11.02
N VAL A 253 4.15 2.04 10.44
CA VAL A 253 2.89 1.34 10.74
C VAL A 253 2.93 0.78 12.16
N ARG A 254 2.16 1.37 13.08
CA ARG A 254 2.13 1.01 14.51
C ARG A 254 1.12 -0.10 14.76
N ALA A 255 1.43 -1.32 14.34
CA ALA A 255 0.61 -2.50 14.60
C ALA A 255 1.22 -3.37 15.71
N CYS A 256 0.39 -4.13 16.41
CA CYS A 256 0.82 -5.09 17.42
C CYS A 256 0.54 -6.55 17.01
N ASP A 257 -0.11 -6.76 15.87
CA ASP A 257 -0.40 -8.06 15.27
C ASP A 257 -0.56 -7.90 13.75
N THR A 258 -0.52 -9.01 13.04
CA THR A 258 -0.56 -9.10 11.57
C THR A 258 -1.89 -8.61 11.01
N TRP A 259 -2.99 -8.83 11.71
CA TRP A 259 -4.32 -8.34 11.32
C TRP A 259 -4.36 -6.82 11.22
N HIS A 260 -3.93 -6.12 12.28
CA HIS A 260 -3.86 -4.66 12.27
C HIS A 260 -2.79 -4.14 11.29
N LEU A 261 -1.69 -4.88 11.11
CA LEU A 261 -0.65 -4.53 10.14
C LEU A 261 -1.22 -4.56 8.72
N ALA A 262 -1.86 -5.67 8.33
CA ALA A 262 -2.49 -5.82 7.02
C ALA A 262 -3.56 -4.74 6.76
N SER A 263 -4.48 -4.56 7.70
CA SER A 263 -5.53 -3.53 7.60
C SER A 263 -4.97 -2.12 7.40
N ARG A 264 -3.89 -1.76 8.10
CA ARG A 264 -3.27 -0.44 8.00
C ARG A 264 -2.44 -0.26 6.74
N LEU A 265 -1.81 -1.30 6.23
CA LEU A 265 -1.12 -1.24 4.94
C LEU A 265 -2.13 -1.12 3.79
N LEU A 266 -3.19 -1.92 3.83
CA LEU A 266 -4.27 -1.84 2.84
C LEU A 266 -4.89 -0.44 2.78
N ARG A 267 -5.20 0.19 3.91
CA ARG A 267 -5.76 1.55 3.88
C ARG A 267 -4.80 2.60 3.29
N LYS A 268 -3.48 2.43 3.45
CA LYS A 268 -2.48 3.32 2.84
C LYS A 268 -2.43 3.16 1.32
N VAL A 269 -2.44 1.92 0.86
CA VAL A 269 -2.46 1.60 -0.58
C VAL A 269 -3.79 2.04 -1.20
N LEU A 270 -4.91 1.77 -0.54
CA LEU A 270 -6.23 2.24 -0.94
C LEU A 270 -6.28 3.77 -1.05
N SER A 271 -5.77 4.48 -0.04
CA SER A 271 -5.71 5.95 -0.04
C SER A 271 -4.82 6.49 -1.18
N HIS A 272 -3.70 5.82 -1.48
CA HIS A 272 -2.85 6.17 -2.62
C HIS A 272 -3.60 5.99 -3.94
N THR A 273 -4.33 4.88 -4.12
CA THR A 273 -5.12 4.60 -5.35
C THR A 273 -6.26 5.59 -5.52
N VAL A 274 -7.00 5.90 -4.45
CA VAL A 274 -8.08 6.92 -4.47
C VAL A 274 -7.52 8.29 -4.84
N ALA A 275 -6.40 8.69 -4.24
CA ALA A 275 -5.76 9.97 -4.54
C ALA A 275 -5.27 10.03 -5.99
N PHE A 276 -4.72 8.93 -6.50
CA PHE A 276 -4.31 8.82 -7.91
C PHE A 276 -5.50 8.96 -8.86
N LEU A 277 -6.60 8.23 -8.59
CA LEU A 277 -7.81 8.25 -9.40
C LEU A 277 -8.43 9.66 -9.45
N LEU A 278 -8.62 10.28 -8.29
CA LEU A 278 -9.18 11.65 -8.21
C LEU A 278 -8.26 12.68 -8.87
N ASN A 279 -6.94 12.52 -8.71
CA ASN A 279 -5.97 13.40 -9.35
C ASN A 279 -6.03 13.30 -10.89
N HIS A 280 -6.20 12.09 -11.40
CA HIS A 280 -6.42 11.84 -12.83
C HIS A 280 -7.74 12.47 -13.33
N GLN A 281 -8.83 12.29 -12.58
CA GLN A 281 -10.15 12.89 -12.92
C GLN A 281 -10.11 14.42 -12.99
N LEU A 282 -9.24 15.05 -12.21
CA LEU A 282 -9.00 16.50 -12.25
C LEU A 282 -8.09 16.95 -13.42
N GLY A 283 -7.62 16.02 -14.26
CA GLY A 283 -6.70 16.31 -15.36
C GLY A 283 -5.27 16.63 -14.92
N ASN A 284 -4.91 16.35 -13.68
CA ASN A 284 -3.54 16.49 -13.18
C ASN A 284 -2.67 15.30 -13.61
N GLN A 285 -1.34 15.48 -13.58
CA GLN A 285 -0.43 14.36 -13.74
C GLN A 285 -0.62 13.36 -12.58
N PRO A 286 -0.83 12.07 -12.85
CA PRO A 286 -1.30 11.10 -11.85
C PRO A 286 -0.50 11.05 -10.55
N LEU A 287 0.83 11.08 -10.62
CA LEU A 287 1.71 11.04 -9.43
C LEU A 287 1.94 12.41 -8.76
N GLN A 288 1.38 13.51 -9.26
CA GLN A 288 1.48 14.82 -8.60
C GLN A 288 0.41 14.99 -7.52
N LEU A 289 0.42 14.12 -6.50
CA LEU A 289 -0.57 14.09 -5.43
C LEU A 289 -0.64 15.38 -4.61
N SER A 290 0.41 16.21 -4.62
CA SER A 290 0.40 17.54 -3.97
C SER A 290 -0.58 18.51 -4.60
N LYS A 291 -0.97 18.30 -5.87
CA LYS A 291 -1.95 19.14 -6.58
C LYS A 291 -3.40 18.76 -6.30
N LEU A 292 -3.64 17.67 -5.60
CA LEU A 292 -5.00 17.21 -5.30
C LEU A 292 -5.70 18.14 -4.31
N LEU A 293 -4.99 18.57 -3.26
CA LEU A 293 -5.46 19.56 -2.30
C LEU A 293 -4.72 20.88 -2.52
N ILE A 294 -5.49 21.93 -2.75
CA ILE A 294 -5.03 23.30 -2.93
C ILE A 294 -5.76 24.17 -1.91
#